data_b6810516e39e3e6d956f97c9d9db2abb
#
_entry.id   b6810516e39e3e6d956f97c9d9db2abb
#
_cell.length_a   1.000
_cell.length_b   1.000
_cell.length_c   1.000
_cell.angle_alpha   90.00
_cell.angle_beta   90.00
_cell.angle_gamma   90.00
#
_symmetry.space_group_name_H-M   'P 1'
#
loop_
_entity.id
_entity.type
_entity.pdbx_description
1 polymer ?
#
loop_
_entity_poly.entity_id
_entity_poly.type
_entity_poly.pdbx_seq_one_letter_code
_entity_poly.pdbx_strand_id
1 'polypeptide(L)'
;MKVSVYLKKSDSSTSNICFRVREKNVDIKVVSPLAVYDKYWDSDTLSYKRTAAVPATEQKRLPRQIAAIIEHVEKTFSDKADSKWLKQAIEDVLYPARAFERNHPNLLRRIHEYLVKFDGADRTKEHIIRFERKMSRYHDYQREILGNTDFMLFVETVTLEQMNDFRDYVVNEHLLQQEHPGFYASRLLVKRKPKPLSGTTVINIMNQSEERRV
;
A
#
# COMPACT_ATOMS: atom_id res chain seq x y z
N MET A 1 6.30 22.64 -19.27
CA MET A 1 7.27 21.77 -18.58
C MET A 1 7.99 20.88 -19.59
N LYS A 2 9.29 20.56 -19.36
CA LYS A 2 10.06 19.63 -20.19
C LYS A 2 10.59 18.48 -19.33
N VAL A 3 10.20 17.26 -19.66
CA VAL A 3 10.78 16.04 -19.08
C VAL A 3 11.84 15.50 -20.05
N SER A 4 13.03 15.22 -19.54
CA SER A 4 14.15 14.67 -20.31
C SER A 4 14.64 13.38 -19.67
N VAL A 5 14.91 12.38 -20.50
CA VAL A 5 15.42 11.09 -20.07
C VAL A 5 16.82 10.90 -20.64
N TYR A 6 17.78 10.47 -19.81
CA TYR A 6 19.16 10.26 -20.24
C TYR A 6 19.82 9.16 -19.40
N LEU A 7 20.93 8.64 -19.89
CA LEU A 7 21.68 7.62 -19.17
C LEU A 7 22.71 8.26 -18.23
N LYS A 8 22.73 7.80 -16.98
CA LYS A 8 23.85 8.03 -16.07
C LYS A 8 24.86 6.90 -16.28
N LYS A 9 25.93 7.22 -17.01
CA LYS A 9 27.01 6.27 -17.25
C LYS A 9 27.60 5.77 -15.92
N SER A 10 27.90 4.50 -15.87
CA SER A 10 28.63 3.82 -14.81
C SER A 10 29.88 3.21 -15.39
N ASP A 11 30.84 2.85 -14.54
CA ASP A 11 32.04 2.09 -14.96
C ASP A 11 31.69 0.65 -15.38
N SER A 12 30.44 0.25 -15.21
CA SER A 12 29.87 -1.02 -15.65
C SER A 12 29.30 -0.94 -17.07
N SER A 13 29.05 -2.10 -17.69
CA SER A 13 28.38 -2.20 -18.99
C SER A 13 26.89 -1.77 -18.99
N THR A 14 26.38 -1.44 -17.82
CA THR A 14 24.98 -1.01 -17.60
C THR A 14 24.93 0.41 -17.05
N SER A 15 24.00 1.22 -17.58
CA SER A 15 23.73 2.58 -17.10
C SER A 15 22.32 2.69 -16.54
N ASN A 16 22.18 3.51 -15.51
CA ASN A 16 20.87 3.82 -14.96
C ASN A 16 20.17 4.89 -15.78
N ILE A 17 18.85 4.75 -15.93
CA ILE A 17 18.01 5.76 -16.56
C ILE A 17 17.72 6.88 -15.56
N CYS A 18 18.01 8.11 -15.98
CA CYS A 18 17.75 9.31 -15.20
C CYS A 18 16.62 10.13 -15.82
N PHE A 19 15.79 10.67 -14.96
CA PHE A 19 14.75 11.62 -15.34
C PHE A 19 15.13 13.03 -14.86
N ARG A 20 14.90 14.00 -15.71
CA ARG A 20 15.10 15.43 -15.40
C ARG A 20 13.87 16.22 -15.78
N VAL A 21 13.34 16.98 -14.85
CA VAL A 21 12.23 17.88 -15.06
C VAL A 21 12.75 19.31 -15.03
N ARG A 22 12.41 20.10 -16.06
CA ARG A 22 12.72 21.52 -16.15
C ARG A 22 11.45 22.33 -16.41
N GLU A 23 11.19 23.28 -15.56
CA GLU A 23 10.11 24.28 -15.75
C GLU A 23 10.48 25.54 -14.98
N LYS A 24 10.50 26.68 -15.68
CA LYS A 24 10.82 27.99 -15.08
C LYS A 24 12.02 27.93 -14.10
N ASN A 25 11.75 27.96 -12.80
CA ASN A 25 12.75 27.92 -11.73
C ASN A 25 13.02 26.51 -11.17
N VAL A 26 12.38 25.47 -11.73
CA VAL A 26 12.53 24.09 -11.29
C VAL A 26 13.49 23.33 -12.22
N ASP A 27 14.57 22.77 -11.67
CA ASP A 27 15.47 21.85 -12.37
C ASP A 27 15.81 20.67 -11.45
N ILE A 28 15.09 19.58 -11.62
CA ILE A 28 15.16 18.40 -10.76
C ILE A 28 15.72 17.22 -11.55
N LYS A 29 16.62 16.46 -10.94
CA LYS A 29 17.21 15.26 -11.54
C LYS A 29 17.11 14.11 -10.56
N VAL A 30 16.65 12.94 -11.03
CA VAL A 30 16.58 11.71 -10.23
C VAL A 30 17.05 10.53 -11.04
N VAL A 31 17.86 9.67 -10.41
CA VAL A 31 18.25 8.38 -10.95
C VAL A 31 17.16 7.37 -10.62
N SER A 32 16.61 6.72 -11.63
CA SER A 32 15.61 5.66 -11.44
C SER A 32 16.28 4.31 -11.18
N PRO A 33 15.53 3.32 -10.65
CA PRO A 33 16.02 1.94 -10.55
C PRO A 33 16.08 1.20 -11.90
N LEU A 34 15.62 1.83 -12.98
CA LEU A 34 15.69 1.25 -14.32
C LEU A 34 17.12 1.33 -14.84
N ALA A 35 17.60 0.22 -15.38
CA ALA A 35 18.93 0.11 -15.95
C ALA A 35 18.90 -0.54 -17.32
N VAL A 36 19.85 -0.17 -18.17
CA VAL A 36 19.99 -0.71 -19.54
C VAL A 36 21.45 -1.03 -19.84
N TYR A 37 21.67 -1.94 -20.77
CA TYR A 37 22.99 -2.13 -21.35
C TYR A 37 23.26 -1.07 -22.41
N ASP A 38 24.28 -0.24 -22.23
CA ASP A 38 24.59 0.93 -23.06
C ASP A 38 24.69 0.57 -24.54
N LYS A 39 25.32 -0.55 -24.86
CA LYS A 39 25.50 -1.01 -26.25
C LYS A 39 24.21 -1.31 -26.99
N TYR A 40 23.13 -1.66 -26.25
CA TYR A 40 21.85 -2.06 -26.80
C TYR A 40 20.78 -0.96 -26.75
N TRP A 41 21.09 0.17 -26.10
CA TRP A 41 20.14 1.25 -25.89
C TRP A 41 20.33 2.38 -26.90
N ASP A 42 19.23 2.92 -27.36
CA ASP A 42 19.16 4.14 -28.16
C ASP A 42 18.51 5.24 -27.32
N SER A 43 19.30 6.26 -26.96
CA SER A 43 18.86 7.36 -26.11
C SER A 43 17.95 8.37 -26.85
N ASP A 44 18.03 8.42 -28.16
CA ASP A 44 17.22 9.35 -28.96
C ASP A 44 15.78 8.86 -29.10
N THR A 45 15.62 7.55 -29.30
CA THR A 45 14.32 6.91 -29.41
C THR A 45 13.79 6.34 -28.10
N LEU A 46 14.57 6.41 -27.03
CA LEU A 46 14.26 5.80 -25.70
C LEU A 46 13.84 4.33 -25.81
N SER A 47 14.53 3.58 -26.65
CA SER A 47 14.22 2.19 -26.96
C SER A 47 15.46 1.34 -27.15
N TYR A 48 15.28 0.02 -27.22
CA TYR A 48 16.37 -0.88 -27.59
C TYR A 48 16.66 -0.81 -29.09
N LYS A 49 17.94 -0.86 -29.45
CA LYS A 49 18.38 -1.00 -30.85
C LYS A 49 17.85 -2.33 -31.44
N ARG A 50 17.63 -2.38 -32.73
CA ARG A 50 17.13 -3.59 -33.41
C ARG A 50 18.07 -4.80 -33.28
N THR A 51 19.35 -4.56 -33.05
CA THR A 51 20.39 -5.57 -32.84
C THR A 51 20.56 -6.02 -31.40
N ALA A 52 19.69 -5.55 -30.49
CA ALA A 52 19.80 -5.85 -29.08
C ALA A 52 19.48 -7.33 -28.78
N ALA A 53 20.41 -8.02 -28.15
CA ALA A 53 20.23 -9.38 -27.64
C ALA A 53 19.49 -9.34 -26.28
N VAL A 54 18.23 -8.86 -26.31
CA VAL A 54 17.36 -8.71 -25.15
C VAL A 54 16.01 -9.36 -25.48
N PRO A 55 15.35 -10.05 -24.54
CA PRO A 55 14.04 -10.67 -24.77
C PRO A 55 13.01 -9.67 -25.32
N ALA A 56 12.19 -10.09 -26.25
CA ALA A 56 11.19 -9.21 -26.90
C ALA A 56 10.20 -8.60 -25.90
N THR A 57 9.90 -9.30 -24.82
CA THR A 57 9.07 -8.79 -23.71
C THR A 57 9.71 -7.58 -23.04
N GLU A 58 11.02 -7.64 -22.76
CA GLU A 58 11.77 -6.56 -22.14
C GLU A 58 11.95 -5.38 -23.10
N GLN A 59 12.20 -5.65 -24.38
CA GLN A 59 12.29 -4.61 -25.42
C GLN A 59 11.03 -3.75 -25.49
N LYS A 60 9.85 -4.32 -25.20
CA LYS A 60 8.56 -3.61 -25.19
C LYS A 60 8.25 -3.01 -23.83
N ARG A 61 8.64 -3.68 -22.75
CA ARG A 61 8.29 -3.29 -21.36
C ARG A 61 8.93 -1.98 -20.96
N LEU A 62 10.24 -1.88 -21.14
CA LEU A 62 11.00 -0.73 -20.64
C LEU A 62 10.62 0.59 -21.30
N PRO A 63 10.51 0.70 -22.65
CA PRO A 63 10.04 1.93 -23.28
C PRO A 63 8.63 2.35 -22.82
N ARG A 64 7.73 1.37 -22.60
CA ARG A 64 6.38 1.65 -22.07
C ARG A 64 6.41 2.18 -20.65
N GLN A 65 7.27 1.62 -19.79
CA GLN A 65 7.45 2.14 -18.43
C GLN A 65 8.00 3.56 -18.43
N ILE A 66 8.98 3.86 -19.30
CA ILE A 66 9.51 5.22 -19.43
C ILE A 66 8.42 6.19 -19.88
N ALA A 67 7.64 5.83 -20.91
CA ALA A 67 6.54 6.66 -21.39
C ALA A 67 5.48 6.90 -20.31
N ALA A 68 5.10 5.86 -19.55
CA ALA A 68 4.15 5.98 -18.45
C ALA A 68 4.68 6.87 -17.32
N ILE A 69 5.99 6.81 -17.01
CA ILE A 69 6.61 7.69 -16.03
C ILE A 69 6.54 9.14 -16.50
N ILE A 70 6.89 9.42 -17.77
CA ILE A 70 6.82 10.77 -18.33
C ILE A 70 5.40 11.31 -18.22
N GLU A 71 4.40 10.56 -18.67
CA GLU A 71 3.00 10.94 -18.60
C GLU A 71 2.54 11.20 -17.16
N HIS A 72 2.92 10.34 -16.21
CA HIS A 72 2.57 10.52 -14.80
C HIS A 72 3.22 11.78 -14.20
N VAL A 73 4.50 12.01 -14.49
CA VAL A 73 5.25 13.20 -14.07
C VAL A 73 4.59 14.46 -14.63
N GLU A 74 4.19 14.47 -15.91
CA GLU A 74 3.51 15.60 -16.53
C GLU A 74 2.15 15.89 -15.91
N LYS A 75 1.40 14.87 -15.54
CA LYS A 75 0.08 15.02 -14.88
C LYS A 75 0.15 15.49 -13.44
N THR A 76 1.20 15.10 -12.71
CA THR A 76 1.30 15.35 -11.25
C THR A 76 2.22 16.50 -10.89
N PHE A 77 2.84 17.16 -11.90
CA PHE A 77 3.75 18.28 -11.68
C PHE A 77 3.08 19.46 -10.96
N SER A 78 3.80 20.05 -10.02
CA SER A 78 3.43 21.31 -9.39
C SER A 78 4.65 22.22 -9.24
N ASP A 79 4.44 23.52 -9.08
CA ASP A 79 5.51 24.52 -8.91
C ASP A 79 6.35 24.30 -7.63
N LYS A 80 5.86 23.46 -6.70
CA LYS A 80 6.55 23.05 -5.46
C LYS A 80 7.28 21.72 -5.61
N ALA A 81 7.35 21.16 -6.82
CA ALA A 81 8.01 19.87 -7.06
C ALA A 81 9.49 19.92 -6.66
N ASP A 82 9.94 18.85 -6.02
CA ASP A 82 11.33 18.65 -5.60
C ASP A 82 11.85 17.26 -6.01
N SER A 83 13.08 16.95 -5.66
CA SER A 83 13.67 15.64 -5.99
C SER A 83 12.95 14.47 -5.31
N LYS A 84 12.33 14.70 -4.14
CA LYS A 84 11.55 13.66 -3.44
C LYS A 84 10.26 13.38 -4.19
N TRP A 85 9.57 14.42 -4.64
CA TRP A 85 8.39 14.28 -5.48
C TRP A 85 8.71 13.50 -6.77
N LEU A 86 9.77 13.87 -7.52
CA LEU A 86 10.10 13.18 -8.76
C LEU A 86 10.46 11.70 -8.53
N LYS A 87 11.21 11.41 -7.46
CA LYS A 87 11.50 10.03 -7.05
C LYS A 87 10.22 9.26 -6.79
N GLN A 88 9.29 9.88 -6.04
CA GLN A 88 8.00 9.31 -5.70
C GLN A 88 7.14 9.04 -6.95
N ALA A 89 7.07 10.00 -7.87
CA ALA A 89 6.31 9.86 -9.11
C ALA A 89 6.85 8.70 -9.99
N ILE A 90 8.16 8.50 -10.01
CA ILE A 90 8.78 7.34 -10.69
C ILE A 90 8.39 6.03 -10.00
N GLU A 91 8.47 5.98 -8.66
CA GLU A 91 8.13 4.79 -7.88
C GLU A 91 6.64 4.43 -7.99
N ASP A 92 5.75 5.42 -8.09
CA ASP A 92 4.30 5.20 -8.21
C ASP A 92 3.94 4.44 -9.50
N VAL A 93 4.64 4.74 -10.59
CA VAL A 93 4.46 4.02 -11.87
C VAL A 93 5.12 2.64 -11.84
N LEU A 94 6.30 2.52 -11.25
CA LEU A 94 7.04 1.25 -11.22
C LEU A 94 6.44 0.24 -10.23
N TYR A 95 5.86 0.74 -9.14
CA TYR A 95 5.33 -0.07 -8.03
C TYR A 95 3.91 0.37 -7.66
N PRO A 96 2.91 0.20 -8.55
CA PRO A 96 1.55 0.71 -8.36
C PRO A 96 0.87 0.17 -7.09
N ALA A 97 1.17 -1.06 -6.68
CA ALA A 97 0.65 -1.60 -5.43
C ALA A 97 1.12 -0.80 -4.20
N ARG A 98 2.41 -0.40 -4.15
CA ARG A 98 2.94 0.44 -3.07
C ARG A 98 2.39 1.86 -3.10
N ALA A 99 2.16 2.40 -4.30
CA ALA A 99 1.51 3.70 -4.49
C ALA A 99 0.07 3.66 -3.97
N PHE A 100 -0.65 2.60 -4.30
CA PHE A 100 -2.01 2.37 -3.81
C PHE A 100 -2.06 2.30 -2.28
N GLU A 101 -1.23 1.46 -1.66
CA GLU A 101 -1.16 1.32 -0.19
C GLU A 101 -0.80 2.64 0.52
N ARG A 102 0.02 3.49 -0.10
CA ARG A 102 0.39 4.80 0.45
C ARG A 102 -0.78 5.78 0.42
N ASN A 103 -1.49 5.81 -0.70
CA ASN A 103 -2.61 6.72 -0.92
C ASN A 103 -3.90 6.25 -0.24
N HIS A 104 -4.01 4.94 0.00
CA HIS A 104 -5.15 4.31 0.68
C HIS A 104 -4.66 3.62 1.96
N PRO A 105 -4.60 4.35 3.07
CA PRO A 105 -4.07 3.80 4.31
C PRO A 105 -4.91 2.62 4.79
N ASN A 106 -4.24 1.53 5.13
CA ASN A 106 -4.84 0.37 5.76
C ASN A 106 -5.48 0.75 7.10
N LEU A 107 -6.73 0.33 7.32
CA LEU A 107 -7.51 0.65 8.51
C LEU A 107 -6.81 0.21 9.80
N LEU A 108 -6.24 -1.00 9.86
CA LEU A 108 -5.53 -1.49 11.04
C LEU A 108 -4.32 -0.61 11.38
N ARG A 109 -3.55 -0.22 10.37
CA ARG A 109 -2.43 0.69 10.55
C ARG A 109 -2.88 2.05 11.09
N ARG A 110 -3.98 2.59 10.60
CA ARG A 110 -4.54 3.87 11.08
C ARG A 110 -5.03 3.78 12.52
N ILE A 111 -5.67 2.68 12.91
CA ILE A 111 -6.07 2.44 14.30
C ILE A 111 -4.85 2.39 15.21
N HIS A 112 -3.79 1.70 14.78
CA HIS A 112 -2.55 1.61 15.54
C HIS A 112 -1.85 2.98 15.69
N GLU A 113 -1.70 3.74 14.59
CA GLU A 113 -1.14 5.11 14.61
C GLU A 113 -1.95 6.04 15.53
N TYR A 114 -3.27 5.88 15.56
CA TYR A 114 -4.14 6.62 16.46
C TYR A 114 -3.89 6.24 17.93
N LEU A 115 -3.80 4.94 18.24
CA LEU A 115 -3.54 4.45 19.59
C LEU A 115 -2.22 4.96 20.16
N VAL A 116 -1.18 5.03 19.33
CA VAL A 116 0.14 5.56 19.74
C VAL A 116 0.07 7.02 20.15
N LYS A 117 -0.80 7.82 19.51
CA LYS A 117 -0.96 9.26 19.77
C LYS A 117 -2.09 9.58 20.76
N PHE A 118 -2.84 8.57 21.16
CA PHE A 118 -4.02 8.78 22.02
C PHE A 118 -3.63 9.12 23.45
N ASP A 119 -4.00 10.30 23.90
CA ASP A 119 -3.76 10.85 25.25
C ASP A 119 -5.02 10.96 26.12
N GLY A 120 -6.14 10.37 25.65
CA GLY A 120 -7.40 10.36 26.38
C GLY A 120 -7.46 9.33 27.50
N ALA A 121 -8.67 9.19 28.11
CA ALA A 121 -8.88 8.30 29.24
C ALA A 121 -8.48 6.84 28.97
N ASP A 122 -7.81 6.21 29.93
CA ASP A 122 -7.32 4.82 29.84
C ASP A 122 -8.41 3.82 29.45
N ARG A 123 -9.63 4.00 29.99
CA ARG A 123 -10.77 3.15 29.66
C ARG A 123 -11.12 3.21 28.17
N THR A 124 -11.08 4.40 27.58
CA THR A 124 -11.31 4.57 26.12
C THR A 124 -10.18 3.90 25.33
N LYS A 125 -8.95 4.08 25.75
CA LYS A 125 -7.78 3.43 25.13
C LYS A 125 -7.90 1.92 25.14
N GLU A 126 -8.31 1.31 26.25
CA GLU A 126 -8.55 -0.14 26.33
C GLU A 126 -9.63 -0.61 25.35
N HIS A 127 -10.70 0.15 25.19
CA HIS A 127 -11.75 -0.19 24.24
C HIS A 127 -11.23 -0.19 22.80
N ILE A 128 -10.41 0.79 22.42
CA ILE A 128 -9.81 0.87 21.09
C ILE A 128 -8.84 -0.30 20.87
N ILE A 129 -8.01 -0.65 21.87
CA ILE A 129 -7.12 -1.80 21.81
C ILE A 129 -7.91 -3.11 21.60
N ARG A 130 -9.05 -3.26 22.28
CA ARG A 130 -9.92 -4.43 22.08
C ARG A 130 -10.50 -4.49 20.68
N PHE A 131 -10.92 -3.35 20.14
CA PHE A 131 -11.40 -3.23 18.78
C PHE A 131 -10.29 -3.58 17.76
N GLU A 132 -9.10 -2.98 17.88
CA GLU A 132 -7.94 -3.27 17.04
C GLU A 132 -7.63 -4.77 16.99
N ARG A 133 -7.57 -5.42 18.15
CA ARG A 133 -7.29 -6.85 18.24
C ARG A 133 -8.34 -7.71 17.57
N LYS A 134 -9.62 -7.36 17.67
CA LYS A 134 -10.70 -8.08 17.00
C LYS A 134 -10.64 -7.88 15.48
N MET A 135 -10.41 -6.67 15.04
CA MET A 135 -10.28 -6.32 13.62
C MET A 135 -9.05 -7.00 13.00
N SER A 136 -7.92 -7.07 13.73
CA SER A 136 -6.74 -7.79 13.28
C SER A 136 -7.00 -9.29 13.10
N ARG A 137 -7.68 -9.93 14.08
CA ARG A 137 -8.05 -11.35 13.95
C ARG A 137 -9.04 -11.61 12.82
N TYR A 138 -9.99 -10.70 12.59
CA TYR A 138 -10.89 -10.79 11.46
C TYR A 138 -10.15 -10.71 10.13
N HIS A 139 -9.21 -9.79 10.00
CA HIS A 139 -8.36 -9.65 8.83
C HIS A 139 -7.56 -10.94 8.56
N ASP A 140 -6.94 -11.50 9.60
CA ASP A 140 -6.19 -12.75 9.49
C ASP A 140 -7.12 -13.94 9.17
N TYR A 141 -8.33 -13.98 9.75
CA TYR A 141 -9.33 -15.00 9.48
C TYR A 141 -9.75 -15.01 8.01
N GLN A 142 -10.00 -13.82 7.45
CA GLN A 142 -10.32 -13.69 6.03
C GLN A 142 -9.20 -14.26 5.15
N ARG A 143 -7.96 -13.99 5.47
CA ARG A 143 -6.81 -14.40 4.66
C ARG A 143 -6.42 -15.86 4.82
N GLU A 144 -6.36 -16.33 6.06
CA GLU A 144 -5.79 -17.66 6.37
C GLU A 144 -6.84 -18.76 6.38
N ILE A 145 -8.07 -18.47 6.80
CA ILE A 145 -9.14 -19.47 6.91
C ILE A 145 -10.05 -19.45 5.69
N LEU A 146 -10.48 -18.26 5.27
CA LEU A 146 -11.36 -18.14 4.09
C LEU A 146 -10.60 -18.08 2.76
N GLY A 147 -9.26 -18.01 2.79
CA GLY A 147 -8.43 -18.03 1.59
C GLY A 147 -8.42 -16.72 0.80
N ASN A 148 -8.96 -15.64 1.34
CA ASN A 148 -8.97 -14.30 0.70
C ASN A 148 -7.61 -13.61 0.87
N THR A 149 -6.55 -14.13 0.22
CA THR A 149 -5.16 -13.68 0.40
C THR A 149 -4.94 -12.18 0.21
N ASP A 150 -5.73 -11.56 -0.65
CA ASP A 150 -5.65 -10.13 -0.99
C ASP A 150 -6.60 -9.26 -0.14
N PHE A 151 -7.27 -9.86 0.87
CA PHE A 151 -8.18 -9.12 1.73
C PHE A 151 -7.45 -8.01 2.48
N MET A 152 -7.91 -6.78 2.28
CA MET A 152 -7.43 -5.57 2.94
C MET A 152 -8.60 -4.63 3.24
N LEU A 153 -8.56 -3.99 4.39
CA LEU A 153 -9.50 -2.95 4.76
C LEU A 153 -8.81 -1.59 4.64
N PHE A 154 -9.26 -0.76 3.70
CA PHE A 154 -8.76 0.60 3.54
C PHE A 154 -9.78 1.60 4.10
N VAL A 155 -9.30 2.64 4.79
CA VAL A 155 -10.16 3.62 5.48
C VAL A 155 -11.19 4.24 4.54
N GLU A 156 -10.79 4.53 3.29
CA GLU A 156 -11.63 5.24 2.32
C GLU A 156 -12.62 4.32 1.58
N THR A 157 -12.38 3.02 1.57
CA THR A 157 -13.18 2.05 0.79
C THR A 157 -13.88 1.02 1.65
N VAL A 158 -13.82 1.15 2.98
CA VAL A 158 -14.60 0.30 3.88
C VAL A 158 -16.08 0.46 3.59
N THR A 159 -16.73 -0.64 3.21
CA THR A 159 -18.17 -0.69 2.91
C THR A 159 -18.98 -1.10 4.12
N LEU A 160 -20.29 -0.79 4.08
CA LEU A 160 -21.24 -1.26 5.10
C LEU A 160 -21.28 -2.80 5.14
N GLU A 161 -21.16 -3.46 3.99
CA GLU A 161 -21.11 -4.92 3.88
C GLU A 161 -19.92 -5.48 4.66
N GLN A 162 -18.73 -4.98 4.43
CA GLN A 162 -17.53 -5.39 5.17
C GLN A 162 -17.65 -5.17 6.68
N MET A 163 -18.32 -4.10 7.10
CA MET A 163 -18.57 -3.84 8.53
C MET A 163 -19.62 -4.80 9.11
N ASN A 164 -20.62 -5.20 8.33
CA ASN A 164 -21.58 -6.23 8.73
C ASN A 164 -20.90 -7.61 8.84
N ASP A 165 -20.04 -7.97 7.89
CA ASP A 165 -19.25 -9.20 7.93
C ASP A 165 -18.36 -9.23 9.18
N PHE A 166 -17.71 -8.11 9.49
CA PHE A 166 -16.93 -7.98 10.73
C PHE A 166 -17.81 -8.14 11.98
N ARG A 167 -19.00 -7.54 12.01
CA ARG A 167 -19.96 -7.72 13.12
C ARG A 167 -20.32 -9.18 13.28
N ASP A 168 -20.65 -9.86 12.20
CA ASP A 168 -21.06 -11.25 12.21
C ASP A 168 -19.90 -12.16 12.64
N TYR A 169 -18.68 -11.86 12.21
CA TYR A 169 -17.47 -12.48 12.73
C TYR A 169 -17.35 -12.30 14.26
N VAL A 170 -17.51 -11.08 14.77
CA VAL A 170 -17.40 -10.77 16.21
C VAL A 170 -18.45 -11.50 17.04
N VAL A 171 -19.68 -11.60 16.53
CA VAL A 171 -20.78 -12.34 17.18
C VAL A 171 -20.47 -13.82 17.26
N ASN A 172 -19.97 -14.40 16.17
CA ASN A 172 -19.72 -15.84 16.02
C ASN A 172 -18.29 -16.25 16.43
N GLU A 173 -17.42 -15.32 16.82
CA GLU A 173 -16.01 -15.61 17.15
C GLU A 173 -15.85 -16.75 18.16
N HIS A 174 -16.79 -16.89 19.09
CA HIS A 174 -16.77 -17.95 20.09
C HIS A 174 -17.00 -19.35 19.50
N LEU A 175 -17.73 -19.48 18.40
CA LEU A 175 -17.91 -20.72 17.64
C LEU A 175 -16.68 -21.00 16.78
N LEU A 176 -16.19 -19.98 16.07
CA LEU A 176 -15.01 -20.06 15.23
C LEU A 176 -13.76 -20.47 16.03
N GLN A 177 -13.67 -20.07 17.31
CA GLN A 177 -12.60 -20.54 18.21
C GLN A 177 -12.64 -22.03 18.47
N GLN A 178 -13.84 -22.64 18.43
CA GLN A 178 -13.98 -24.10 18.60
C GLN A 178 -13.69 -24.83 17.29
N GLU A 179 -14.03 -24.24 16.15
CA GLU A 179 -13.82 -24.83 14.82
C GLU A 179 -12.35 -24.72 14.39
N HIS A 180 -11.67 -23.62 14.73
CA HIS A 180 -10.30 -23.33 14.32
C HIS A 180 -9.36 -23.08 15.51
N PRO A 181 -9.20 -24.03 16.46
CA PRO A 181 -8.42 -23.81 17.69
C PRO A 181 -6.95 -23.46 17.42
N GLY A 182 -6.36 -24.04 16.36
CA GLY A 182 -4.97 -23.75 15.96
C GLY A 182 -4.76 -22.29 15.55
N PHE A 183 -5.70 -21.73 14.80
CA PHE A 183 -5.67 -20.32 14.39
C PHE A 183 -5.71 -19.36 15.58
N TYR A 184 -6.53 -19.68 16.58
CA TYR A 184 -6.71 -18.80 17.75
C TYR A 184 -5.65 -19.02 18.85
N ALA A 185 -4.92 -20.13 18.85
CA ALA A 185 -3.97 -20.48 19.91
C ALA A 185 -2.87 -19.42 20.13
N SER A 186 -2.38 -18.81 19.05
CA SER A 186 -1.34 -17.76 19.07
C SER A 186 -1.88 -16.33 19.16
N ARG A 187 -3.19 -16.15 18.91
CA ARG A 187 -3.82 -14.80 18.74
C ARG A 187 -4.64 -14.36 19.95
N LEU A 188 -4.94 -15.26 20.88
CA LEU A 188 -5.65 -14.94 22.09
C LEU A 188 -4.69 -14.79 23.26
N LEU A 189 -4.78 -13.65 23.96
CA LEU A 189 -3.94 -13.37 25.14
C LEU A 189 -4.32 -14.21 26.37
N VAL A 190 -5.54 -14.71 26.41
CA VAL A 190 -6.07 -15.44 27.58
C VAL A 190 -6.76 -16.71 27.08
N LYS A 191 -6.30 -17.85 27.56
CA LYS A 191 -6.90 -19.17 27.33
C LYS A 191 -8.18 -19.34 28.17
N ARG A 192 -9.23 -18.61 27.85
CA ARG A 192 -10.56 -18.80 28.46
C ARG A 192 -11.46 -19.59 27.51
N LYS A 193 -12.41 -20.35 28.08
CA LYS A 193 -13.43 -20.98 27.23
C LYS A 193 -14.18 -19.92 26.44
N PRO A 194 -14.33 -20.13 25.13
CA PRO A 194 -15.06 -19.20 24.28
C PRO A 194 -16.50 -19.01 24.79
N LYS A 195 -16.95 -17.79 24.89
CA LYS A 195 -18.31 -17.45 25.29
C LYS A 195 -18.90 -16.46 24.31
N PRO A 196 -20.22 -16.54 24.01
CA PRO A 196 -20.89 -15.54 23.20
C PRO A 196 -20.76 -14.16 23.84
N LEU A 197 -20.62 -13.14 23.03
CA LEU A 197 -20.66 -11.76 23.49
C LEU A 197 -22.12 -11.34 23.73
N SER A 198 -22.35 -10.50 24.75
CA SER A 198 -23.66 -9.87 24.93
C SER A 198 -23.93 -8.88 23.78
N GLY A 199 -25.20 -8.72 23.43
CA GLY A 199 -25.62 -7.75 22.40
C GLY A 199 -25.08 -6.34 22.66
N THR A 200 -25.11 -5.88 23.92
CA THR A 200 -24.54 -4.59 24.33
C THR A 200 -23.04 -4.50 24.03
N THR A 201 -22.29 -5.59 24.26
CA THR A 201 -20.85 -5.61 23.96
C THR A 201 -20.59 -5.51 22.46
N VAL A 202 -21.38 -6.20 21.63
CA VAL A 202 -21.30 -6.12 20.17
C VAL A 202 -21.61 -4.71 19.69
N ILE A 203 -22.71 -4.11 20.16
CA ILE A 203 -23.09 -2.71 19.85
C ILE A 203 -21.94 -1.75 20.21
N ASN A 204 -21.37 -1.88 21.41
CA ASN A 204 -20.26 -1.01 21.83
C ASN A 204 -19.02 -1.16 20.94
N ILE A 205 -18.73 -2.36 20.44
CA ILE A 205 -17.63 -2.59 19.49
C ILE A 205 -17.93 -1.91 18.16
N MET A 206 -19.18 -1.97 17.68
CA MET A 206 -19.57 -1.41 16.38
C MET A 206 -19.69 0.11 16.43
N ASN A 207 -20.28 0.69 17.48
CA ASN A 207 -20.44 2.15 17.62
C ASN A 207 -19.08 2.88 17.64
N GLN A 208 -18.03 2.24 18.15
CA GLN A 208 -16.68 2.80 18.07
C GLN A 208 -16.15 2.94 16.63
N SER A 209 -16.74 2.24 15.67
CA SER A 209 -16.45 2.41 14.24
C SER A 209 -17.23 3.56 13.60
N GLU A 210 -18.38 3.95 14.16
CA GLU A 210 -19.28 4.98 13.61
C GLU A 210 -18.97 6.38 14.14
N GLU A 211 -18.62 6.53 15.42
CA GLU A 211 -18.31 7.83 16.05
C GLU A 211 -17.10 8.57 15.43
N ARG A 212 -16.38 7.93 14.48
CA ARG A 212 -15.18 8.45 13.83
C ARG A 212 -15.35 8.79 12.36
N ARG A 213 -16.58 8.87 11.88
CA ARG A 213 -16.91 9.37 10.52
C ARG A 213 -17.12 10.88 10.45
N VAL A 214 -16.84 11.63 11.55
CA VAL A 214 -16.90 13.09 11.58
C VAL A 214 -15.52 13.70 11.51
#